data_cf367364170a2ad49a424869868e258a
#
_entry.id   cf367364170a2ad49a424869868e258a
#
_cell.length_a   1.000
_cell.length_b   1.000
_cell.length_c   1.000
_cell.angle_alpha   90.00
_cell.angle_beta   90.00
_cell.angle_gamma   90.00
#
_symmetry.space_group_name_H-M   'P 1'
#
loop_
_entity.id
_entity.type
_entity.pdbx_description
1 polymer ?
#
loop_
_entity_poly.entity_id
_entity_poly.type
_entity_poly.pdbx_seq_one_letter_code
_entity_poly.pdbx_strand_id
1 'polypeptide(L)'
;MPRTDHGISSDRRFVAGAPNRLWVADLTYVRTWSGFVYVSFITDVYSRMIVGWQASRSLRSDLALDALEQAIWARSRNGKRLPELVHHSDRGVQYLSLRYTERLAETGAVNSVGSKGDSYDNALAETMNGLYKAELVRNQGPWRGLEDVEYATLEWVDWFNHQRLFEAHGQTPPAEYEANHYRQQESSGQQAETQTKQPA
;
A
#
# COMPACT_ATOMS: atom_id res chain seq x y z
N MET A 1 -47.07 -5.94 9.38
CA MET A 1 -45.69 -6.46 9.45
C MET A 1 -44.77 -5.34 9.09
N PRO A 2 -43.95 -4.76 10.01
CA PRO A 2 -43.00 -3.70 9.67
C PRO A 2 -41.76 -4.30 9.04
N ARG A 3 -41.38 -3.74 7.91
CA ARG A 3 -40.09 -4.01 7.29
C ARG A 3 -39.01 -3.35 8.11
N THR A 4 -38.08 -4.14 8.65
CA THR A 4 -36.85 -3.66 9.28
C THR A 4 -35.90 -3.21 8.18
N ASP A 5 -35.86 -1.91 7.99
CA ASP A 5 -34.88 -1.23 7.15
C ASP A 5 -33.52 -1.25 7.90
N HIS A 6 -32.63 -2.14 7.49
CA HIS A 6 -31.27 -2.15 7.99
C HIS A 6 -30.51 -1.08 7.19
N GLY A 7 -30.59 0.15 7.71
CA GLY A 7 -29.77 1.26 7.25
C GLY A 7 -28.29 0.90 7.35
N ILE A 8 -27.70 0.52 6.22
CA ILE A 8 -26.25 0.41 6.08
C ILE A 8 -25.71 1.83 6.10
N SER A 9 -25.23 2.24 7.26
CA SER A 9 -24.50 3.51 7.44
C SER A 9 -23.34 3.56 6.46
N SER A 10 -23.35 4.54 5.57
CA SER A 10 -22.36 4.76 4.51
C SER A 10 -21.08 5.45 5.00
N ASP A 11 -20.78 5.41 6.29
CA ASP A 11 -19.55 5.99 6.85
C ASP A 11 -18.49 4.88 7.01
N ARG A 12 -18.07 4.28 5.90
CA ARG A 12 -16.90 3.38 5.89
C ARG A 12 -15.64 4.24 5.94
N ARG A 13 -15.25 4.64 7.12
CA ARG A 13 -13.86 5.05 7.38
C ARG A 13 -13.00 3.81 7.23
N PHE A 14 -12.34 3.66 6.10
CA PHE A 14 -11.35 2.61 5.88
C PHE A 14 -10.12 2.91 6.75
N VAL A 15 -10.23 2.63 8.04
CA VAL A 15 -9.10 2.58 8.96
C VAL A 15 -8.66 1.14 9.01
N ALA A 16 -7.50 0.83 8.41
CA ALA A 16 -6.92 -0.48 8.56
C ALA A 16 -6.51 -0.67 10.03
N GLY A 17 -7.08 -1.68 10.69
CA GLY A 17 -6.75 -1.99 12.10
C GLY A 17 -5.45 -2.77 12.28
N ALA A 18 -4.84 -3.24 11.20
CA ALA A 18 -3.62 -4.04 11.18
C ALA A 18 -2.93 -3.96 9.81
N PRO A 19 -1.62 -4.31 9.73
CA PRO A 19 -0.93 -4.47 8.45
C PRO A 19 -1.61 -5.50 7.54
N ASN A 20 -1.50 -5.31 6.24
CA ASN A 20 -2.03 -6.20 5.20
C ASN A 20 -3.57 -6.38 5.24
N ARG A 21 -4.30 -5.38 5.72
CA ARG A 21 -5.77 -5.34 5.66
C ARG A 21 -6.28 -4.49 4.51
N LEU A 22 -5.57 -3.42 4.21
CA LEU A 22 -5.92 -2.52 3.12
C LEU A 22 -4.66 -1.99 2.46
N TRP A 23 -4.55 -2.23 1.16
CA TRP A 23 -3.54 -1.61 0.30
C TRP A 23 -4.19 -0.64 -0.66
N VAL A 24 -3.49 0.46 -0.91
CA VAL A 24 -3.88 1.46 -1.90
C VAL A 24 -2.82 1.50 -2.99
N ALA A 25 -3.25 1.38 -4.25
CA ALA A 25 -2.39 1.50 -5.41
C ALA A 25 -2.68 2.77 -6.18
N ASP A 26 -1.63 3.46 -6.59
CA ASP A 26 -1.73 4.65 -7.41
C ASP A 26 -0.54 4.80 -8.36
N LEU A 27 -0.73 5.63 -9.37
CA LEU A 27 0.24 5.91 -10.42
C LEU A 27 0.60 7.38 -10.44
N THR A 28 1.88 7.66 -10.63
CA THR A 28 2.35 9.02 -10.88
C THR A 28 3.31 9.04 -12.07
N TYR A 29 3.79 10.22 -12.44
CA TYR A 29 4.77 10.37 -13.50
C TYR A 29 5.84 11.40 -13.14
N VAL A 30 7.02 11.19 -13.69
CA VAL A 30 8.18 12.06 -13.61
C VAL A 30 8.56 12.51 -15.03
N ARG A 31 8.72 13.81 -15.23
CA ARG A 31 9.21 14.35 -16.50
C ARG A 31 10.72 14.23 -16.51
N THR A 32 11.25 13.61 -17.57
CA THR A 32 12.69 13.45 -17.81
C THR A 32 13.10 14.04 -19.17
N TRP A 33 14.39 14.14 -19.44
CA TRP A 33 14.88 14.58 -20.75
C TRP A 33 14.50 13.59 -21.87
N SER A 34 14.39 12.31 -21.54
CA SER A 34 14.00 11.26 -22.50
C SER A 34 12.50 10.97 -22.56
N GLY A 35 11.64 11.85 -21.99
CA GLY A 35 10.19 11.69 -21.95
C GLY A 35 9.64 11.47 -20.54
N PHE A 36 8.45 10.89 -20.44
CA PHE A 36 7.84 10.59 -19.15
C PHE A 36 8.29 9.21 -18.64
N VAL A 37 8.54 9.14 -17.34
CA VAL A 37 8.65 7.90 -16.59
C VAL A 37 7.46 7.81 -15.64
N TYR A 38 6.76 6.70 -15.69
CA TYR A 38 5.62 6.41 -14.83
C TYR A 38 6.07 5.56 -13.65
N VAL A 39 5.53 5.84 -12.48
CA VAL A 39 5.85 5.09 -11.26
C VAL A 39 4.55 4.64 -10.62
N SER A 40 4.44 3.35 -10.35
CA SER A 40 3.34 2.75 -9.59
C SER A 40 3.81 2.51 -8.16
N PHE A 41 2.97 2.85 -7.19
CA PHE A 41 3.16 2.54 -5.78
C PHE A 41 2.01 1.72 -5.23
N ILE A 42 2.32 0.79 -4.33
CA ILE A 42 1.36 0.11 -3.47
C ILE A 42 1.74 0.39 -2.03
N THR A 43 0.81 0.97 -1.29
CA THR A 43 1.02 1.40 0.09
C THR A 43 0.07 0.68 1.03
N ASP A 44 0.61 0.12 2.11
CA ASP A 44 -0.18 -0.41 3.22
C ASP A 44 -0.78 0.75 4.02
N VAL A 45 -2.11 0.75 4.18
CA VAL A 45 -2.83 1.88 4.80
C VAL A 45 -2.56 1.97 6.30
N TYR A 46 -2.31 0.85 6.97
CA TYR A 46 -2.02 0.83 8.41
C TYR A 46 -0.66 1.44 8.72
N SER A 47 0.38 0.89 8.11
CA SER A 47 1.76 1.27 8.41
C SER A 47 2.29 2.44 7.57
N ARG A 48 1.58 2.83 6.51
CA ARG A 48 2.06 3.77 5.48
C ARG A 48 3.28 3.26 4.70
N MET A 49 3.64 2.00 4.90
CA MET A 49 4.78 1.39 4.25
C MET A 49 4.51 1.20 2.76
N ILE A 50 5.44 1.61 1.91
CA ILE A 50 5.42 1.27 0.48
C ILE A 50 5.85 -0.19 0.37
N VAL A 51 4.92 -1.06 0.00
CA VAL A 51 5.10 -2.52 -0.03
C VAL A 51 5.45 -3.04 -1.41
N GLY A 52 5.18 -2.26 -2.45
CA GLY A 52 5.55 -2.54 -3.83
C GLY A 52 5.63 -1.26 -4.65
N TRP A 53 6.52 -1.23 -5.62
CA TRP A 53 6.66 -0.13 -6.56
C TRP A 53 7.35 -0.58 -7.83
N GLN A 54 7.12 0.15 -8.93
CA GLN A 54 7.80 -0.08 -10.20
C GLN A 54 7.85 1.20 -11.00
N ALA A 55 8.94 1.40 -11.76
CA ALA A 55 9.10 2.50 -12.70
C ALA A 55 9.14 1.97 -14.14
N SER A 56 8.55 2.71 -15.11
CA SER A 56 8.53 2.32 -16.52
C SER A 56 8.38 3.53 -17.44
N ARG A 57 8.87 3.41 -18.66
CA ARG A 57 8.62 4.37 -19.76
C ARG A 57 7.20 4.23 -20.33
N SER A 58 6.48 3.19 -19.97
CA SER A 58 5.17 2.86 -20.53
C SER A 58 4.12 2.73 -19.45
N LEU A 59 2.96 3.33 -19.68
CA LEU A 59 1.79 3.22 -18.81
C LEU A 59 0.95 1.97 -19.16
N ARG A 60 1.60 0.84 -19.39
CA ARG A 60 0.91 -0.44 -19.63
C ARG A 60 0.51 -1.09 -18.31
N SER A 61 -0.42 -2.04 -18.39
CA SER A 61 -0.87 -2.84 -17.24
C SER A 61 0.26 -3.59 -16.53
N ASP A 62 1.35 -3.89 -17.25
CA ASP A 62 2.52 -4.56 -16.68
C ASP A 62 3.18 -3.73 -15.56
N LEU A 63 3.21 -2.40 -15.67
CA LEU A 63 3.74 -1.51 -14.62
C LEU A 63 3.04 -1.70 -13.27
N ALA A 64 1.71 -1.71 -13.28
CA ALA A 64 0.93 -1.91 -12.07
C ALA A 64 1.05 -3.35 -11.55
N LEU A 65 1.08 -4.33 -12.48
CA LEU A 65 1.23 -5.74 -12.14
C LEU A 65 2.59 -6.04 -11.50
N ASP A 66 3.69 -5.49 -12.02
CA ASP A 66 5.03 -5.68 -11.47
C ASP A 66 5.14 -5.10 -10.05
N ALA A 67 4.53 -3.93 -9.80
CA ALA A 67 4.43 -3.38 -8.44
C ALA A 67 3.63 -4.29 -7.50
N LEU A 68 2.53 -4.89 -8.00
CA LEU A 68 1.72 -5.85 -7.24
C LEU A 68 2.49 -7.13 -6.93
N GLU A 69 3.21 -7.69 -7.91
CA GLU A 69 4.04 -8.88 -7.69
C GLU A 69 5.11 -8.64 -6.62
N GLN A 70 5.77 -7.49 -6.65
CA GLN A 70 6.73 -7.10 -5.62
C GLN A 70 6.07 -7.04 -4.24
N ALA A 71 4.90 -6.42 -4.11
CA ALA A 71 4.15 -6.32 -2.86
C ALA A 71 3.75 -7.71 -2.32
N ILE A 72 3.19 -8.55 -3.18
CA ILE A 72 2.81 -9.92 -2.83
C ILE A 72 4.04 -10.71 -2.38
N TRP A 73 5.13 -10.67 -3.13
CA TRP A 73 6.36 -11.38 -2.79
C TRP A 73 6.93 -10.91 -1.45
N ALA A 74 6.99 -9.60 -1.21
CA ALA A 74 7.49 -9.03 0.04
C ALA A 74 6.67 -9.48 1.25
N ARG A 75 5.35 -9.64 1.09
CA ARG A 75 4.42 -9.98 2.17
C ARG A 75 4.14 -11.47 2.32
N SER A 76 4.38 -12.28 1.28
CA SER A 76 4.12 -13.73 1.28
C SER A 76 5.36 -14.59 1.55
N ARG A 77 6.52 -14.00 1.87
CA ARG A 77 7.80 -14.71 2.06
C ARG A 77 7.74 -15.98 2.93
N ASN A 78 6.75 -16.06 3.81
CA ASN A 78 6.54 -17.22 4.70
C ASN A 78 5.32 -18.06 4.29
N GLY A 79 4.90 -18.05 3.03
CA GLY A 79 3.75 -18.80 2.52
C GLY A 79 2.40 -18.30 3.06
N LYS A 80 2.36 -17.13 3.70
CA LYS A 80 1.11 -16.55 4.20
C LYS A 80 0.29 -16.02 3.04
N ARG A 81 -0.93 -16.50 2.91
CA ARG A 81 -1.95 -15.88 2.07
C ARG A 81 -2.35 -14.53 2.69
N LEU A 82 -2.95 -13.67 1.86
CA LEU A 82 -3.47 -12.36 2.27
C LEU A 82 -5.03 -12.37 2.24
N PRO A 83 -5.71 -13.30 2.94
CA PRO A 83 -7.15 -13.61 2.72
C PRO A 83 -8.09 -12.49 3.17
N GLU A 84 -7.59 -11.53 3.90
CA GLU A 84 -8.39 -10.41 4.41
C GLU A 84 -7.93 -9.07 3.84
N LEU A 85 -7.02 -9.12 2.87
CA LEU A 85 -6.53 -7.94 2.19
C LEU A 85 -7.61 -7.38 1.27
N VAL A 86 -7.94 -6.12 1.45
CA VAL A 86 -8.65 -5.30 0.47
C VAL A 86 -7.61 -4.51 -0.30
N HIS A 87 -7.62 -4.63 -1.61
CA HIS A 87 -6.77 -3.85 -2.50
C HIS A 87 -7.60 -2.80 -3.20
N HIS A 88 -7.34 -1.53 -2.90
CA HIS A 88 -8.03 -0.38 -3.48
C HIS A 88 -7.16 0.27 -4.55
N SER A 89 -7.74 0.57 -5.69
CA SER A 89 -7.12 1.33 -6.77
C SER A 89 -8.12 2.28 -7.41
N ASP A 90 -7.62 3.26 -8.13
CA ASP A 90 -8.47 4.09 -8.99
C ASP A 90 -9.04 3.24 -10.15
N ARG A 91 -9.87 3.87 -11.00
CA ARG A 91 -10.44 3.23 -12.20
C ARG A 91 -9.49 3.19 -13.39
N GLY A 92 -8.20 3.32 -13.17
CA GLY A 92 -7.21 3.22 -14.24
C GLY A 92 -7.28 1.87 -14.94
N VAL A 93 -7.19 1.88 -16.27
CA VAL A 93 -7.26 0.67 -17.11
C VAL A 93 -6.20 -0.39 -16.74
N GLN A 94 -5.10 0.04 -16.12
CA GLN A 94 -4.02 -0.83 -15.65
C GLN A 94 -4.49 -1.77 -14.55
N TYR A 95 -5.30 -1.27 -13.62
CA TYR A 95 -5.86 -2.02 -12.49
C TYR A 95 -7.09 -2.85 -12.84
N LEU A 96 -7.72 -2.53 -13.98
CA LEU A 96 -8.87 -3.28 -14.51
C LEU A 96 -8.45 -4.41 -15.45
N SER A 97 -7.16 -4.55 -15.74
CA SER A 97 -6.69 -5.63 -16.62
C SER A 97 -6.98 -7.00 -16.01
N LEU A 98 -7.36 -7.97 -16.85
CA LEU A 98 -7.67 -9.32 -16.43
C LEU A 98 -6.52 -9.94 -15.62
N ARG A 99 -5.29 -9.80 -16.10
CA ARG A 99 -4.09 -10.33 -15.41
C ARG A 99 -3.92 -9.77 -14.01
N TYR A 100 -4.18 -8.47 -13.81
CA TYR A 100 -4.07 -7.82 -12.50
C TYR A 100 -5.14 -8.36 -11.53
N THR A 101 -6.38 -8.46 -11.99
CA THR A 101 -7.49 -8.93 -11.15
C THR A 101 -7.39 -10.42 -10.83
N GLU A 102 -6.96 -11.25 -11.78
CA GLU A 102 -6.67 -12.67 -11.54
C GLU A 102 -5.57 -12.86 -10.52
N ARG A 103 -4.49 -12.06 -10.63
CA ARG A 103 -3.39 -12.16 -9.68
C ARG A 103 -3.78 -11.79 -8.25
N LEU A 104 -4.61 -10.77 -8.07
CA LEU A 104 -5.18 -10.44 -6.76
C LEU A 104 -6.04 -11.58 -6.22
N ALA A 105 -6.90 -12.15 -7.05
CA ALA A 105 -7.78 -13.27 -6.65
C ALA A 105 -6.98 -14.50 -6.18
N GLU A 106 -5.84 -14.81 -6.82
CA GLU A 106 -4.95 -15.90 -6.40
C GLU A 106 -4.40 -15.74 -4.99
N THR A 107 -4.19 -14.50 -4.53
CA THR A 107 -3.74 -14.22 -3.16
C THR A 107 -4.86 -14.32 -2.12
N GLY A 108 -6.11 -14.40 -2.56
CA GLY A 108 -7.30 -14.32 -1.72
C GLY A 108 -7.70 -12.89 -1.37
N ALA A 109 -7.05 -11.88 -1.94
CA ALA A 109 -7.37 -10.49 -1.72
C ALA A 109 -8.66 -10.07 -2.44
N VAL A 110 -9.39 -9.15 -1.83
CA VAL A 110 -10.60 -8.56 -2.41
C VAL A 110 -10.21 -7.29 -3.19
N ASN A 111 -10.53 -7.27 -4.49
CA ASN A 111 -10.34 -6.07 -5.29
C ASN A 111 -11.47 -5.06 -5.05
N SER A 112 -11.11 -3.85 -4.65
CA SER A 112 -12.03 -2.73 -4.50
C SER A 112 -11.62 -1.63 -5.48
N VAL A 113 -12.41 -1.43 -6.52
CA VAL A 113 -12.22 -0.31 -7.46
C VAL A 113 -13.08 0.85 -7.00
N GLY A 114 -12.46 2.01 -6.79
CA GLY A 114 -13.11 3.20 -6.24
C GLY A 114 -14.45 3.52 -6.90
N SER A 115 -15.52 3.56 -6.10
CA SER A 115 -16.75 4.21 -6.49
C SER A 115 -16.56 5.74 -6.42
N LYS A 116 -17.35 6.50 -7.20
CA LYS A 116 -17.40 7.97 -7.07
C LYS A 116 -17.86 8.30 -5.64
N GLY A 117 -16.92 8.48 -4.69
CA GLY A 117 -17.25 8.80 -3.30
C GLY A 117 -16.26 8.33 -2.24
N ASP A 118 -15.34 7.41 -2.55
CA ASP A 118 -14.30 7.00 -1.60
C ASP A 118 -13.14 8.03 -1.59
N SER A 119 -13.44 9.21 -1.01
CA SER A 119 -12.51 10.33 -0.97
C SER A 119 -11.30 10.09 -0.06
N TYR A 120 -11.39 9.16 0.91
CA TYR A 120 -10.31 8.93 1.87
C TYR A 120 -9.18 8.07 1.30
N ASP A 121 -9.51 7.04 0.53
CA ASP A 121 -8.52 6.15 -0.08
C ASP A 121 -7.75 6.87 -1.18
N ASN A 122 -8.46 7.69 -1.97
CA ASN A 122 -7.84 8.58 -2.94
C ASN A 122 -6.94 9.62 -2.27
N ALA A 123 -7.34 10.16 -1.11
CA ALA A 123 -6.53 11.14 -0.37
C ALA A 123 -5.21 10.57 0.12
N LEU A 124 -5.16 9.29 0.52
CA LEU A 124 -3.89 8.66 0.90
C LEU A 124 -2.98 8.47 -0.32
N ALA A 125 -3.52 7.95 -1.41
CA ALA A 125 -2.80 7.77 -2.66
C ALA A 125 -2.24 9.11 -3.19
N GLU A 126 -3.07 10.15 -3.20
CA GLU A 126 -2.67 11.51 -3.56
C GLU A 126 -1.58 12.05 -2.61
N THR A 127 -1.69 11.78 -1.31
CA THR A 127 -0.69 12.19 -0.32
C THR A 127 0.65 11.51 -0.59
N MET A 128 0.67 10.21 -0.87
CA MET A 128 1.90 9.48 -1.19
C MET A 128 2.58 10.03 -2.45
N ASN A 129 1.81 10.25 -3.51
CA ASN A 129 2.32 10.87 -4.73
C ASN A 129 2.80 12.31 -4.50
N GLY A 130 2.12 13.06 -3.62
CA GLY A 130 2.52 14.40 -3.21
C GLY A 130 3.87 14.42 -2.50
N LEU A 131 4.09 13.50 -1.55
CA LEU A 131 5.34 13.32 -0.84
C LEU A 131 6.48 12.92 -1.79
N TYR A 132 6.27 11.91 -2.63
CA TYR A 132 7.24 11.50 -3.64
C TYR A 132 7.68 12.66 -4.54
N LYS A 133 6.71 13.44 -5.04
CA LYS A 133 7.00 14.60 -5.87
C LYS A 133 7.72 15.71 -5.12
N ALA A 134 7.36 15.98 -3.86
CA ALA A 134 7.95 17.03 -3.07
C ALA A 134 9.34 16.65 -2.55
N GLU A 135 9.49 15.45 -2.01
CA GLU A 135 10.71 15.02 -1.33
C GLU A 135 11.78 14.53 -2.30
N LEU A 136 11.40 13.89 -3.42
CA LEU A 136 12.34 13.36 -4.40
C LEU A 136 12.34 14.17 -5.71
N VAL A 137 11.21 14.15 -6.44
CA VAL A 137 11.20 14.56 -7.85
C VAL A 137 11.61 16.00 -8.04
N ARG A 138 11.13 16.92 -7.18
CA ARG A 138 11.43 18.37 -7.26
C ARG A 138 12.81 18.71 -6.69
N ASN A 139 13.30 17.93 -5.71
CA ASN A 139 14.53 18.25 -5.00
C ASN A 139 15.78 17.74 -5.71
N GLN A 140 15.69 16.64 -6.46
CA GLN A 140 16.87 15.98 -7.06
C GLN A 140 16.93 16.09 -8.59
N GLY A 141 15.86 16.60 -9.26
CA GLY A 141 15.89 16.82 -10.71
C GLY A 141 16.93 17.86 -11.14
N PRO A 142 17.22 17.97 -12.43
CA PRO A 142 16.53 17.34 -13.58
C PRO A 142 16.92 15.86 -13.80
N TRP A 143 15.97 15.08 -14.32
CA TRP A 143 16.09 13.65 -14.55
C TRP A 143 16.45 13.35 -16.00
N ARG A 144 17.43 12.48 -16.25
CA ARG A 144 17.83 12.11 -17.60
C ARG A 144 16.90 11.09 -18.24
N GLY A 145 16.44 10.08 -17.48
CA GLY A 145 15.60 9.03 -17.98
C GLY A 145 15.14 8.03 -16.90
N LEU A 146 14.73 6.84 -17.36
CA LEU A 146 14.18 5.79 -16.48
C LEU A 146 15.18 5.38 -15.39
N GLU A 147 16.42 5.10 -15.74
CA GLU A 147 17.43 4.58 -14.81
C GLU A 147 17.70 5.54 -13.64
N ASP A 148 17.77 6.86 -13.92
CA ASP A 148 17.96 7.87 -12.87
C ASP A 148 16.74 7.89 -11.90
N VAL A 149 15.53 7.85 -12.47
CA VAL A 149 14.28 7.86 -11.67
C VAL A 149 14.15 6.58 -10.85
N GLU A 150 14.44 5.43 -11.46
CA GLU A 150 14.35 4.12 -10.83
C GLU A 150 15.30 4.02 -9.63
N TYR A 151 16.57 4.38 -9.82
CA TYR A 151 17.59 4.35 -8.77
C TYR A 151 17.21 5.29 -7.61
N ALA A 152 16.86 6.52 -7.92
CA ALA A 152 16.48 7.50 -6.90
C ALA A 152 15.17 7.11 -6.19
N THR A 153 14.23 6.46 -6.88
CA THR A 153 13.00 5.94 -6.26
C THR A 153 13.32 4.80 -5.31
N LEU A 154 14.25 3.90 -5.67
CA LEU A 154 14.70 2.83 -4.78
C LEU A 154 15.25 3.39 -3.45
N GLU A 155 16.16 4.36 -3.53
CA GLU A 155 16.74 5.01 -2.35
C GLU A 155 15.68 5.74 -1.51
N TRP A 156 14.76 6.46 -2.20
CA TRP A 156 13.69 7.18 -1.52
C TRP A 156 12.72 6.23 -0.82
N VAL A 157 12.32 5.11 -1.44
CA VAL A 157 11.42 4.11 -0.83
C VAL A 157 12.08 3.48 0.38
N ASP A 158 13.37 3.14 0.31
CA ASP A 158 14.10 2.61 1.47
C ASP A 158 14.13 3.62 2.62
N TRP A 159 14.53 4.84 2.34
CA TRP A 159 14.52 5.93 3.32
C TRP A 159 13.11 6.19 3.88
N PHE A 160 12.09 6.24 3.01
CA PHE A 160 10.70 6.46 3.39
C PHE A 160 10.21 5.40 4.36
N ASN A 161 10.48 4.15 4.08
CA ASN A 161 10.03 3.03 4.89
C ASN A 161 10.78 2.92 6.24
N HIS A 162 12.07 3.22 6.27
CA HIS A 162 12.92 2.91 7.42
C HIS A 162 13.39 4.13 8.22
N GLN A 163 13.30 5.33 7.69
CA GLN A 163 13.86 6.52 8.33
C GLN A 163 12.90 7.71 8.41
N ARG A 164 11.92 7.81 7.51
CA ARG A 164 10.98 8.91 7.49
C ARG A 164 10.03 8.83 8.69
N LEU A 165 10.04 9.89 9.51
CA LEU A 165 9.19 9.96 10.70
C LEU A 165 7.78 10.43 10.35
N PHE A 166 6.77 9.78 10.95
CA PHE A 166 5.37 10.14 10.82
C PHE A 166 4.78 10.54 12.16
N GLU A 167 4.20 11.74 12.23
CA GLU A 167 3.55 12.22 13.43
C GLU A 167 2.39 11.31 13.88
N ALA A 168 1.58 10.85 12.93
CA ALA A 168 0.48 9.92 13.19
C ALA A 168 0.92 8.56 13.77
N HIS A 169 2.19 8.21 13.64
CA HIS A 169 2.82 7.00 14.19
C HIS A 169 3.65 7.28 15.46
N GLY A 170 3.50 8.47 16.07
CA GLY A 170 4.31 8.85 17.21
C GLY A 170 5.78 9.08 16.86
N GLN A 171 6.06 9.72 15.71
CA GLN A 171 7.40 9.98 15.19
C GLN A 171 8.20 8.71 14.90
N THR A 172 7.51 7.68 14.40
CA THR A 172 8.11 6.38 14.09
C THR A 172 8.05 6.11 12.58
N PRO A 173 9.11 5.53 11.97
CA PRO A 173 9.08 5.12 10.57
C PRO A 173 8.06 3.99 10.29
N PRO A 174 7.54 3.89 9.05
CA PRO A 174 6.56 2.88 8.67
C PRO A 174 6.94 1.44 9.04
N ALA A 175 8.16 1.03 8.74
CA ALA A 175 8.64 -0.33 9.03
C ALA A 175 8.74 -0.61 10.52
N GLU A 176 9.18 0.35 11.32
CA GLU A 176 9.26 0.21 12.78
C GLU A 176 7.87 0.19 13.41
N TYR A 177 6.96 1.05 12.95
CA TYR A 177 5.57 1.08 13.40
C TYR A 177 4.88 -0.28 13.16
N GLU A 178 5.09 -0.86 12.01
CA GLU A 178 4.58 -2.20 11.69
C GLU A 178 5.22 -3.30 12.54
N ALA A 179 6.53 -3.26 12.73
CA ALA A 179 7.23 -4.22 13.58
C ALA A 179 6.75 -4.16 15.05
N ASN A 180 6.44 -2.96 15.55
CA ASN A 180 5.85 -2.77 16.87
C ASN A 180 4.49 -3.45 17.01
N HIS A 181 3.64 -3.37 15.97
CA HIS A 181 2.35 -4.04 15.96
C HIS A 181 2.50 -5.57 16.13
N TYR A 182 3.39 -6.19 15.37
CA TYR A 182 3.62 -7.65 15.48
C TYR A 182 4.21 -8.04 16.83
N ARG A 183 5.16 -7.28 17.38
CA ARG A 183 5.71 -7.52 18.72
C ARG A 183 4.65 -7.47 19.82
N GLN A 184 3.72 -6.53 19.74
CA GLN A 184 2.61 -6.42 20.69
C GLN A 184 1.65 -7.61 20.60
N GLN A 185 1.36 -8.10 19.39
CA GLN A 185 0.53 -9.30 19.21
C GLN A 185 1.17 -10.55 19.79
N GLU A 186 2.46 -10.75 19.57
CA GLU A 186 3.21 -11.88 20.14
C GLU A 186 3.21 -11.87 21.68
N SER A 187 3.45 -10.70 22.27
CA SER A 187 3.44 -10.51 23.72
C SER A 187 2.07 -10.80 24.34
N SER A 188 1.01 -10.35 23.69
CA SER A 188 -0.39 -10.58 24.14
C SER A 188 -0.77 -12.06 24.03
N GLY A 189 -0.34 -12.73 22.98
CA GLY A 189 -0.55 -14.18 22.80
C GLY A 189 0.12 -15.02 23.89
N GLN A 190 1.37 -14.71 24.24
CA GLN A 190 2.11 -15.40 25.29
C GLN A 190 1.48 -15.22 26.68
N GLN A 191 0.97 -14.02 26.99
CA GLN A 191 0.28 -13.75 28.24
C GLN A 191 -1.03 -14.55 28.37
N ALA A 192 -1.80 -14.68 27.30
CA ALA A 192 -3.03 -15.44 27.26
C ALA A 192 -2.78 -16.96 27.50
N GLU A 193 -1.73 -17.51 26.88
CA GLU A 193 -1.34 -18.90 27.07
C GLU A 193 -0.85 -19.21 28.50
N THR A 194 -0.18 -18.26 29.14
CA THR A 194 0.33 -18.41 30.52
C THR A 194 -0.81 -18.41 31.52
N GLN A 195 -1.83 -17.59 31.31
CA GLN A 195 -3.03 -17.55 32.20
C GLN A 195 -3.89 -18.82 32.10
N THR A 196 -3.92 -19.46 30.92
CA THR A 196 -4.73 -20.67 30.71
C THR A 196 -4.05 -21.93 31.32
N LYS A 197 -2.76 -21.88 31.65
CA LYS A 197 -1.97 -23.01 32.20
C LYS A 197 -1.83 -22.99 33.72
N GLN A 198 -2.42 -22.06 34.48
CA GLN A 198 -2.47 -22.13 35.94
C GLN A 198 -3.61 -23.07 36.37
N PRO A 199 -3.32 -24.26 36.94
CA PRO A 199 -4.34 -25.11 37.53
C PRO A 199 -4.88 -24.45 38.79
N ALA A 200 -6.19 -24.61 39.00
CA ALA A 200 -6.90 -24.18 40.22
C ALA A 200 -6.44 -24.96 41.45
#